data_efeb39e32734c5960fd63f8d93dfcfbd
#
_entry.id   efeb39e32734c5960fd63f8d93dfcfbd
#
_cell.length_a   1.000
_cell.length_b   1.000
_cell.length_c   1.000
_cell.angle_alpha   90.00
_cell.angle_beta   90.00
_cell.angle_gamma   90.00
#
_symmetry.space_group_name_H-M   'P 1'
#
loop_
_entity.id
_entity.type
_entity.pdbx_description
1 polymer ?
#
loop_
_entity_poly.entity_id
_entity_poly.type
_entity_poly.pdbx_seq_one_letter_code
_entity_poly.pdbx_strand_id
1 'polypeptide(L)'
;MENVGIERLSGALTNVSYKVTTEAGAYVLRLAGKGTSDYVDRTAEGHNAQIAAAFGVNAEVLYFDAREGTMLTRFVEGVGMDAEGFGRDPGAPARVARALRRVHGTGRVFKSRFNAFTMIDGYVDLLYGLRITLPEDYYELGRGAEAVRRALEASPMPLVPCHNDPWPGNLLDTGKGIYIIDWEYSGMNDPMWDLGDLSVEGGFGPEQDQAMMETYYGGPHPAVLYSRLALYKIMSDLHWSLWAMVQHANGNPADDFRTYAAARLERCKAQMGSAEFGRELAAVGTSATSPVPRAFSPRRAYRSDSERRASPHISSGNVQLSASPLPLPPAASA
;
A
#
# COMPACT_ATOMS: atom_id res chain seq x y z
N MET A 1 -23.31 -26.70 18.02
CA MET A 1 -22.76 -26.10 16.78
C MET A 1 -22.53 -24.64 17.10
N GLU A 2 -21.28 -24.17 17.04
CA GLU A 2 -20.99 -22.76 17.24
C GLU A 2 -21.70 -21.94 16.15
N ASN A 3 -22.31 -20.86 16.55
CA ASN A 3 -23.06 -19.99 15.64
C ASN A 3 -22.03 -19.11 14.90
N VAL A 4 -21.68 -19.46 13.66
CA VAL A 4 -20.74 -18.72 12.82
C VAL A 4 -21.52 -17.86 11.84
N GLY A 5 -21.42 -16.55 11.97
CA GLY A 5 -21.95 -15.58 11.00
C GLY A 5 -20.89 -15.30 9.92
N ILE A 6 -21.30 -15.28 8.65
CA ILE A 6 -20.43 -14.92 7.52
C ILE A 6 -21.11 -13.85 6.68
N GLU A 7 -20.43 -12.74 6.46
CA GLU A 7 -20.90 -11.62 5.66
C GLU A 7 -19.81 -11.23 4.65
N ARG A 8 -20.16 -11.08 3.37
CA ARG A 8 -19.22 -10.63 2.35
C ARG A 8 -18.98 -9.12 2.51
N LEU A 9 -17.72 -8.72 2.60
CA LEU A 9 -17.31 -7.32 2.57
C LEU A 9 -17.21 -6.83 1.13
N SER A 10 -17.66 -5.59 0.89
CA SER A 10 -17.57 -4.90 -0.41
C SER A 10 -16.31 -4.04 -0.50
N GLY A 11 -15.96 -3.59 -1.72
CA GLY A 11 -14.92 -2.58 -1.96
C GLY A 11 -13.56 -3.14 -2.41
N ALA A 12 -13.33 -4.46 -2.34
CA ALA A 12 -12.10 -5.03 -2.89
C ALA A 12 -12.16 -5.14 -4.42
N LEU A 13 -11.09 -4.72 -5.13
CA LEU A 13 -10.98 -4.76 -6.59
C LEU A 13 -10.43 -6.10 -7.10
N THR A 14 -9.59 -6.75 -6.31
CA THR A 14 -8.86 -7.98 -6.70
C THR A 14 -9.16 -9.14 -5.76
N ASN A 15 -9.20 -8.93 -4.46
CA ASN A 15 -9.39 -9.95 -3.44
C ASN A 15 -10.89 -10.12 -3.07
N VAL A 16 -11.24 -11.22 -2.39
CA VAL A 16 -12.58 -11.43 -1.84
C VAL A 16 -12.46 -11.53 -0.32
N SER A 17 -13.17 -10.66 0.40
CA SER A 17 -13.11 -10.59 1.86
C SER A 17 -14.46 -10.87 2.50
N TYR A 18 -14.42 -11.58 3.63
CA TYR A 18 -15.59 -11.91 4.45
C TYR A 18 -15.37 -11.50 5.89
N LYS A 19 -16.36 -10.88 6.51
CA LYS A 19 -16.43 -10.76 7.96
C LYS A 19 -16.95 -12.08 8.52
N VAL A 20 -16.21 -12.68 9.43
CA VAL A 20 -16.57 -13.93 10.12
C VAL A 20 -16.80 -13.59 11.59
N THR A 21 -18.00 -13.84 12.10
CA THR A 21 -18.36 -13.58 13.49
C THR A 21 -18.57 -14.91 14.21
N THR A 22 -17.92 -15.09 15.36
CA THR A 22 -18.04 -16.25 16.23
C THR A 22 -18.26 -15.80 17.66
N GLU A 23 -18.47 -16.73 18.58
CA GLU A 23 -18.53 -16.43 20.02
C GLU A 23 -17.21 -15.87 20.57
N ALA A 24 -16.07 -16.20 19.93
CA ALA A 24 -14.72 -15.73 20.31
C ALA A 24 -14.37 -14.33 19.75
N GLY A 25 -15.20 -13.77 18.85
CA GLY A 25 -14.97 -12.47 18.26
C GLY A 25 -15.26 -12.38 16.76
N ALA A 26 -14.88 -11.25 16.18
CA ALA A 26 -15.02 -10.97 14.76
C ALA A 26 -13.65 -10.97 14.05
N TYR A 27 -13.65 -11.46 12.82
CA TYR A 27 -12.45 -11.67 12.00
C TYR A 27 -12.72 -11.24 10.56
N VAL A 28 -11.65 -11.01 9.80
CA VAL A 28 -11.72 -10.88 8.34
C VAL A 28 -10.99 -12.07 7.72
N LEU A 29 -11.70 -12.84 6.92
CA LEU A 29 -11.13 -13.85 6.04
C LEU A 29 -10.99 -13.26 4.64
N ARG A 30 -9.75 -13.08 4.16
CA ARG A 30 -9.45 -12.65 2.81
C ARG A 30 -8.96 -13.82 1.97
N LEU A 31 -9.57 -13.99 0.82
CA LEU A 31 -9.16 -14.94 -0.21
C LEU A 31 -8.52 -14.16 -1.35
N ALA A 32 -7.36 -14.61 -1.81
CA ALA A 32 -6.67 -13.96 -2.92
C ALA A 32 -7.49 -14.05 -4.22
N GLY A 33 -7.47 -12.99 -5.00
CA GLY A 33 -8.10 -12.97 -6.32
C GLY A 33 -7.41 -13.92 -7.29
N LYS A 34 -8.18 -14.48 -8.21
CA LYS A 34 -7.66 -15.39 -9.23
C LYS A 34 -6.60 -14.69 -10.10
N GLY A 35 -5.42 -15.30 -10.24
CA GLY A 35 -4.31 -14.80 -11.06
C GLY A 35 -3.45 -13.72 -10.38
N THR A 36 -3.78 -13.26 -9.18
CA THR A 36 -2.97 -12.25 -8.48
C THR A 36 -1.60 -12.78 -8.04
N SER A 37 -1.46 -14.10 -7.85
CA SER A 37 -0.18 -14.73 -7.50
C SER A 37 0.86 -14.67 -8.61
N ASP A 38 0.49 -14.26 -9.83
CA ASP A 38 1.43 -14.08 -10.94
C ASP A 38 2.30 -12.83 -10.79
N TYR A 39 1.85 -11.85 -9.97
CA TYR A 39 2.55 -10.58 -9.73
C TYR A 39 2.66 -10.18 -8.26
N VAL A 40 2.05 -10.92 -7.33
CA VAL A 40 2.13 -10.68 -5.88
C VAL A 40 2.99 -11.77 -5.22
N ASP A 41 4.06 -11.36 -4.53
CA ASP A 41 4.84 -12.27 -3.66
C ASP A 41 4.09 -12.49 -2.34
N ARG A 42 3.31 -13.56 -2.28
CA ARG A 42 2.51 -13.91 -1.10
C ARG A 42 3.36 -14.16 0.15
N THR A 43 4.58 -14.67 0.00
CA THR A 43 5.49 -14.85 1.15
C THR A 43 5.93 -13.52 1.73
N ALA A 44 6.24 -12.55 0.88
CA ALA A 44 6.56 -11.20 1.31
C ALA A 44 5.35 -10.51 1.94
N GLU A 45 4.17 -10.59 1.31
CA GLU A 45 2.93 -10.01 1.82
C GLU A 45 2.65 -10.44 3.26
N GLY A 46 2.61 -11.76 3.54
CA GLY A 46 2.30 -12.25 4.88
C GLY A 46 3.32 -11.80 5.94
N HIS A 47 4.61 -11.79 5.58
CA HIS A 47 5.67 -11.29 6.47
C HIS A 47 5.53 -9.80 6.77
N ASN A 48 5.28 -8.99 5.72
CA ASN A 48 5.20 -7.54 5.83
C ASN A 48 3.94 -7.12 6.61
N ALA A 49 2.80 -7.78 6.36
CA ALA A 49 1.55 -7.56 7.08
C ALA A 49 1.69 -7.85 8.59
N GLN A 50 2.44 -8.92 8.96
CA GLN A 50 2.72 -9.24 10.37
C GLN A 50 3.60 -8.17 11.04
N ILE A 51 4.61 -7.63 10.33
CA ILE A 51 5.42 -6.52 10.85
C ILE A 51 4.52 -5.30 11.08
N ALA A 52 3.70 -4.91 10.09
CA ALA A 52 2.80 -3.77 10.21
C ALA A 52 1.82 -3.93 11.39
N ALA A 53 1.29 -5.14 11.60
CA ALA A 53 0.42 -5.46 12.73
C ALA A 53 1.14 -5.31 14.08
N ALA A 54 2.39 -5.78 14.19
CA ALA A 54 3.20 -5.66 15.40
C ALA A 54 3.48 -4.20 15.79
N PHE A 55 3.44 -3.27 14.83
CA PHE A 55 3.57 -1.83 15.06
C PHE A 55 2.23 -1.09 15.14
N GLY A 56 1.11 -1.82 15.17
CA GLY A 56 -0.23 -1.26 15.34
C GLY A 56 -0.70 -0.41 14.15
N VAL A 57 -0.24 -0.74 12.94
CA VAL A 57 -0.64 -0.08 11.70
C VAL A 57 -1.56 -0.98 10.86
N ASN A 58 -1.45 -2.31 11.01
CA ASN A 58 -2.34 -3.30 10.41
C ASN A 58 -3.14 -4.03 11.49
N ALA A 59 -4.24 -4.66 11.09
CA ALA A 59 -4.95 -5.62 11.93
C ALA A 59 -4.06 -6.82 12.29
N GLU A 60 -4.27 -7.41 13.48
CA GLU A 60 -3.54 -8.60 13.90
C GLU A 60 -3.73 -9.74 12.90
N VAL A 61 -2.64 -10.25 12.33
CA VAL A 61 -2.65 -11.39 11.41
C VAL A 61 -2.63 -12.68 12.23
N LEU A 62 -3.73 -13.43 12.20
CA LEU A 62 -3.91 -14.65 12.96
C LEU A 62 -3.48 -15.90 12.18
N TYR A 63 -3.68 -15.87 10.86
CA TYR A 63 -3.29 -16.95 9.94
C TYR A 63 -2.96 -16.38 8.58
N PHE A 64 -1.98 -16.98 7.91
CA PHE A 64 -1.65 -16.68 6.53
C PHE A 64 -1.12 -17.92 5.82
N ASP A 65 -1.73 -18.25 4.68
CA ASP A 65 -1.24 -19.29 3.76
C ASP A 65 -0.61 -18.61 2.53
N ALA A 66 0.71 -18.70 2.43
CA ALA A 66 1.45 -18.09 1.32
C ALA A 66 1.23 -18.78 -0.04
N ARG A 67 0.69 -20.02 -0.07
CA ARG A 67 0.42 -20.74 -1.32
C ARG A 67 -0.86 -20.23 -1.96
N GLU A 68 -1.91 -20.10 -1.14
CA GLU A 68 -3.24 -19.71 -1.59
C GLU A 68 -3.49 -18.19 -1.43
N GLY A 69 -2.61 -17.47 -0.73
CA GLY A 69 -2.80 -16.07 -0.38
C GLY A 69 -3.97 -15.83 0.58
N THR A 70 -4.42 -16.89 1.28
CA THR A 70 -5.52 -16.80 2.26
C THR A 70 -5.01 -16.16 3.54
N MET A 71 -5.68 -15.11 4.00
CA MET A 71 -5.33 -14.38 5.23
C MET A 71 -6.52 -14.31 6.17
N LEU A 72 -6.29 -14.57 7.46
CA LEU A 72 -7.24 -14.32 8.54
C LEU A 72 -6.66 -13.26 9.47
N THR A 73 -7.39 -12.17 9.62
CA THR A 73 -7.03 -11.10 10.54
C THR A 73 -8.14 -10.87 11.57
N ARG A 74 -7.79 -10.22 12.68
CA ARG A 74 -8.81 -9.70 13.58
C ARG A 74 -9.61 -8.60 12.89
N PHE A 75 -10.92 -8.61 13.06
CA PHE A 75 -11.76 -7.52 12.54
C PHE A 75 -11.48 -6.24 13.34
N VAL A 76 -11.24 -5.15 12.62
CA VAL A 76 -11.04 -3.81 13.18
C VAL A 76 -12.29 -3.00 12.88
N GLU A 77 -12.94 -2.49 13.94
CA GLU A 77 -14.03 -1.55 13.77
C GLU A 77 -13.48 -0.18 13.38
N GLY A 78 -13.92 0.32 12.25
CA GLY A 78 -13.51 1.60 11.69
C GLY A 78 -14.35 1.97 10.49
N VAL A 79 -14.22 3.20 10.06
CA VAL A 79 -14.85 3.72 8.85
C VAL A 79 -13.82 3.68 7.74
N GLY A 80 -14.14 3.01 6.63
CA GLY A 80 -13.33 3.08 5.41
C GLY A 80 -13.26 4.52 4.90
N MET A 81 -12.09 4.93 4.45
CA MET A 81 -11.90 6.28 3.91
C MET A 81 -12.21 6.30 2.41
N ASP A 82 -12.50 7.48 1.90
CA ASP A 82 -12.66 7.79 0.49
C ASP A 82 -12.15 9.21 0.19
N ALA A 83 -11.99 9.55 -1.08
CA ALA A 83 -11.51 10.86 -1.51
C ALA A 83 -12.44 12.00 -1.05
N GLU A 84 -13.75 11.77 -1.01
CA GLU A 84 -14.74 12.74 -0.54
C GLU A 84 -14.59 12.97 0.98
N GLY A 85 -14.31 11.91 1.75
CA GLY A 85 -14.03 11.98 3.18
C GLY A 85 -12.80 12.82 3.49
N PHE A 86 -11.75 12.72 2.69
CA PHE A 86 -10.58 13.62 2.80
C PHE A 86 -10.93 15.07 2.53
N GLY A 87 -11.86 15.34 1.62
CA GLY A 87 -12.36 16.69 1.37
C GLY A 87 -13.18 17.25 2.54
N ARG A 88 -13.92 16.41 3.26
CA ARG A 88 -14.75 16.80 4.41
C ARG A 88 -13.97 16.95 5.72
N ASP A 89 -12.85 16.25 5.85
CA ASP A 89 -12.03 16.24 7.10
C ASP A 89 -10.59 16.70 6.82
N PRO A 90 -10.29 17.99 7.03
CA PRO A 90 -8.93 18.53 6.84
C PRO A 90 -7.85 17.86 7.71
N GLY A 91 -8.24 17.19 8.80
CA GLY A 91 -7.32 16.48 9.69
C GLY A 91 -6.96 15.06 9.21
N ALA A 92 -7.70 14.51 8.25
CA ALA A 92 -7.51 13.15 7.77
C ALA A 92 -6.12 12.92 7.13
N PRO A 93 -5.59 13.78 6.24
CA PRO A 93 -4.25 13.61 5.67
C PRO A 93 -3.16 13.48 6.73
N ALA A 94 -3.24 14.30 7.79
CA ALA A 94 -2.30 14.26 8.90
C ALA A 94 -2.41 12.95 9.72
N ARG A 95 -3.62 12.38 9.88
CA ARG A 95 -3.78 11.10 10.58
C ARG A 95 -3.18 9.93 9.81
N VAL A 96 -3.40 9.88 8.49
CA VAL A 96 -2.78 8.85 7.63
C VAL A 96 -1.26 9.02 7.58
N ALA A 97 -0.76 10.25 7.45
CA ALA A 97 0.68 10.53 7.49
C ALA A 97 1.36 10.00 8.76
N ARG A 98 0.69 10.09 9.92
CA ARG A 98 1.19 9.48 11.18
C ARG A 98 1.26 7.96 11.12
N ALA A 99 0.28 7.29 10.49
CA ALA A 99 0.28 5.85 10.33
C ALA A 99 1.41 5.39 9.38
N LEU A 100 1.55 6.04 8.22
CA LEU A 100 2.65 5.79 7.28
C LEU A 100 4.01 6.03 7.95
N ARG A 101 4.19 7.17 8.63
CA ARG A 101 5.42 7.44 9.39
C ARG A 101 5.76 6.34 10.39
N ARG A 102 4.76 5.74 11.02
CA ARG A 102 4.96 4.66 12.00
C ARG A 102 5.53 3.41 11.34
N VAL A 103 5.00 2.98 10.20
CA VAL A 103 5.52 1.79 9.49
C VAL A 103 6.88 2.09 8.86
N HIS A 104 7.06 3.23 8.21
CA HIS A 104 8.32 3.64 7.60
C HIS A 104 9.45 3.75 8.64
N GLY A 105 9.11 4.19 9.86
CA GLY A 105 10.07 4.36 10.96
C GLY A 105 10.32 3.10 11.80
N THR A 106 9.82 1.93 11.42
CA THR A 106 9.96 0.69 12.21
C THR A 106 11.40 0.19 12.33
N GLY A 107 12.29 0.58 11.42
CA GLY A 107 13.64 0.03 11.32
C GLY A 107 13.66 -1.46 10.94
N ARG A 108 12.52 -2.03 10.54
CA ARG A 108 12.40 -3.39 10.03
C ARG A 108 12.71 -3.43 8.54
N VAL A 109 12.93 -4.63 8.02
CA VAL A 109 13.13 -4.86 6.59
C VAL A 109 11.98 -5.71 6.07
N PHE A 110 11.26 -5.18 5.09
CA PHE A 110 10.27 -5.93 4.34
C PHE A 110 10.96 -6.88 3.34
N LYS A 111 10.37 -8.04 3.10
CA LYS A 111 11.01 -9.09 2.27
C LYS A 111 11.08 -8.74 0.79
N SER A 112 10.16 -7.92 0.30
CA SER A 112 10.11 -7.48 -1.09
C SER A 112 10.73 -6.09 -1.25
N ARG A 113 11.06 -5.74 -2.48
CA ARG A 113 11.33 -4.37 -2.91
C ARG A 113 10.28 -3.97 -3.91
N PHE A 114 9.80 -2.75 -3.78
CA PHE A 114 8.93 -2.13 -4.77
C PHE A 114 9.73 -1.05 -5.50
N ASN A 115 9.58 -0.99 -6.81
CA ASN A 115 10.11 0.08 -7.64
C ASN A 115 9.08 0.38 -8.73
N ALA A 116 8.50 1.56 -8.69
CA ALA A 116 7.43 1.97 -9.61
C ALA A 116 7.86 1.84 -11.08
N PHE A 117 9.11 2.13 -11.40
CA PHE A 117 9.60 2.06 -12.78
C PHE A 117 9.70 0.61 -13.29
N THR A 118 10.19 -0.31 -12.44
CA THR A 118 10.20 -1.74 -12.78
C THR A 118 8.79 -2.28 -12.96
N MET A 119 7.84 -1.82 -12.12
CA MET A 119 6.44 -2.22 -12.25
C MET A 119 5.80 -1.66 -13.52
N ILE A 120 6.08 -0.39 -13.86
CA ILE A 120 5.66 0.24 -15.12
C ILE A 120 6.19 -0.56 -16.31
N ASP A 121 7.50 -0.88 -16.33
CA ASP A 121 8.11 -1.69 -17.39
C ASP A 121 7.40 -3.05 -17.50
N GLY A 122 7.13 -3.73 -16.36
CA GLY A 122 6.42 -5.01 -16.31
C GLY A 122 4.98 -4.95 -16.83
N TYR A 123 4.23 -3.88 -16.52
CA TYR A 123 2.87 -3.71 -17.07
C TYR A 123 2.89 -3.47 -18.58
N VAL A 124 3.86 -2.72 -19.09
CA VAL A 124 4.05 -2.52 -20.52
C VAL A 124 4.32 -3.85 -21.22
N ASP A 125 5.21 -4.68 -20.66
CA ASP A 125 5.52 -6.01 -21.20
C ASP A 125 4.27 -6.91 -21.19
N LEU A 126 3.47 -6.87 -20.11
CA LEU A 126 2.21 -7.61 -20.04
C LEU A 126 1.20 -7.15 -21.10
N LEU A 127 1.04 -5.85 -21.30
CA LEU A 127 0.13 -5.29 -22.31
C LEU A 127 0.56 -5.67 -23.72
N TYR A 128 1.86 -5.64 -24.02
CA TYR A 128 2.38 -6.14 -25.29
C TYR A 128 2.13 -7.65 -25.48
N GLY A 129 2.33 -8.44 -24.43
CA GLY A 129 2.02 -9.89 -24.42
C GLY A 129 0.54 -10.16 -24.72
N LEU A 130 -0.36 -9.32 -24.20
CA LEU A 130 -1.79 -9.35 -24.44
C LEU A 130 -2.21 -8.72 -25.78
N ARG A 131 -1.26 -8.22 -26.59
CA ARG A 131 -1.47 -7.52 -27.86
C ARG A 131 -2.34 -6.26 -27.73
N ILE A 132 -2.24 -5.57 -26.62
CA ILE A 132 -2.89 -4.29 -26.40
C ILE A 132 -2.02 -3.18 -26.98
N THR A 133 -2.61 -2.35 -27.82
CA THR A 133 -1.95 -1.15 -28.35
C THR A 133 -1.99 -0.05 -27.30
N LEU A 134 -0.80 0.44 -26.91
CA LEU A 134 -0.69 1.61 -26.04
C LEU A 134 -1.10 2.87 -26.80
N PRO A 135 -1.61 3.93 -26.09
CA PRO A 135 -1.88 5.23 -26.71
C PRO A 135 -0.64 5.81 -27.39
N GLU A 136 -0.83 6.57 -28.48
CA GLU A 136 0.29 7.15 -29.28
C GLU A 136 1.24 7.99 -28.43
N ASP A 137 0.69 8.76 -27.50
CA ASP A 137 1.43 9.66 -26.60
C ASP A 137 2.13 8.91 -25.44
N TYR A 138 1.90 7.61 -25.28
CA TYR A 138 2.61 6.81 -24.27
C TYR A 138 4.14 6.90 -24.41
N TYR A 139 4.66 6.97 -25.62
CA TYR A 139 6.11 7.10 -25.84
C TYR A 139 6.69 8.41 -25.28
N GLU A 140 5.93 9.50 -25.31
CA GLU A 140 6.33 10.76 -24.68
C GLU A 140 6.30 10.65 -23.17
N LEU A 141 5.25 10.05 -22.62
CA LEU A 141 5.15 9.76 -21.19
C LEU A 141 6.28 8.84 -20.71
N GLY A 142 6.66 7.84 -21.50
CA GLY A 142 7.80 6.97 -21.21
C GLY A 142 9.13 7.74 -21.13
N ARG A 143 9.36 8.72 -22.02
CA ARG A 143 10.54 9.60 -21.92
C ARG A 143 10.49 10.48 -20.68
N GLY A 144 9.31 10.98 -20.31
CA GLY A 144 9.09 11.72 -19.06
C GLY A 144 9.38 10.86 -17.83
N ALA A 145 8.85 9.64 -17.80
CA ALA A 145 9.09 8.67 -16.72
C ALA A 145 10.57 8.34 -16.55
N GLU A 146 11.31 8.17 -17.68
CA GLU A 146 12.75 7.94 -17.65
C GLU A 146 13.53 9.16 -17.13
N ALA A 147 13.06 10.39 -17.40
CA ALA A 147 13.65 11.60 -16.82
C ALA A 147 13.42 11.65 -15.31
N VAL A 148 12.22 11.27 -14.82
CA VAL A 148 11.93 11.15 -13.39
C VAL A 148 12.81 10.09 -12.73
N ARG A 149 12.92 8.90 -13.34
CA ARG A 149 13.81 7.82 -12.86
C ARG A 149 15.22 8.35 -12.61
N ARG A 150 15.82 8.99 -13.62
CA ARG A 150 17.17 9.55 -13.52
C ARG A 150 17.33 10.61 -12.43
N ALA A 151 16.35 11.49 -12.29
CA ALA A 151 16.37 12.52 -11.25
C ALA A 151 16.32 11.91 -9.84
N LEU A 152 15.46 10.92 -9.63
CA LEU A 152 15.32 10.22 -8.35
C LEU A 152 16.56 9.36 -8.02
N GLU A 153 17.15 8.71 -9.01
CA GLU A 153 18.37 7.91 -8.85
C GLU A 153 19.62 8.78 -8.58
N ALA A 154 19.67 10.01 -9.11
CA ALA A 154 20.73 10.96 -8.82
C ALA A 154 20.69 11.47 -7.37
N SER A 155 19.52 11.43 -6.73
CA SER A 155 19.31 11.87 -5.34
C SER A 155 18.52 10.79 -4.55
N PRO A 156 19.14 9.60 -4.29
CA PRO A 156 18.41 8.49 -3.70
C PRO A 156 18.05 8.75 -2.24
N MET A 157 16.83 8.32 -1.85
CA MET A 157 16.39 8.27 -0.46
C MET A 157 16.68 6.89 0.14
N PRO A 158 16.90 6.79 1.47
CA PRO A 158 16.90 5.50 2.14
C PRO A 158 15.59 4.78 1.94
N LEU A 159 15.66 3.51 1.55
CA LEU A 159 14.49 2.68 1.43
C LEU A 159 13.97 2.29 2.81
N VAL A 160 12.66 2.39 2.99
CA VAL A 160 11.95 2.05 4.21
C VAL A 160 10.81 1.05 3.92
N PRO A 161 10.26 0.37 4.93
CA PRO A 161 9.04 -0.40 4.77
C PRO A 161 7.88 0.48 4.30
N CYS A 162 7.38 0.27 3.09
CA CYS A 162 6.27 1.02 2.49
C CYS A 162 5.07 0.11 2.22
N HIS A 163 3.88 0.70 2.21
CA HIS A 163 2.66 0.03 1.81
C HIS A 163 2.58 -0.15 0.29
N ASN A 164 2.95 0.88 -0.44
CA ASN A 164 3.00 1.03 -1.91
C ASN A 164 1.63 1.10 -2.62
N ASP A 165 0.55 0.99 -1.87
CA ASP A 165 -0.83 1.15 -2.36
C ASP A 165 -1.72 1.76 -1.25
N PRO A 166 -1.41 2.97 -0.74
CA PRO A 166 -2.22 3.63 0.28
C PRO A 166 -3.50 4.26 -0.30
N TRP A 167 -4.21 3.49 -1.10
CA TRP A 167 -5.52 3.86 -1.62
C TRP A 167 -6.52 4.08 -0.46
N PRO A 168 -7.41 5.10 -0.52
CA PRO A 168 -8.34 5.40 0.58
C PRO A 168 -9.14 4.20 1.08
N GLY A 169 -9.57 3.30 0.18
CA GLY A 169 -10.27 2.07 0.54
C GLY A 169 -9.46 1.08 1.39
N ASN A 170 -8.13 1.22 1.42
CA ASN A 170 -7.22 0.45 2.27
C ASN A 170 -6.99 1.11 3.64
N LEU A 171 -7.65 2.26 3.92
CA LEU A 171 -7.47 3.03 5.14
C LEU A 171 -8.74 2.96 6.00
N LEU A 172 -8.60 2.50 7.24
CA LEU A 172 -9.68 2.43 8.22
C LEU A 172 -9.44 3.44 9.34
N ASP A 173 -10.31 4.44 9.47
CA ASP A 173 -10.28 5.37 10.59
C ASP A 173 -11.09 4.82 11.76
N THR A 174 -10.41 4.51 12.86
CA THR A 174 -11.04 3.98 14.08
C THR A 174 -11.44 5.08 15.06
N GLY A 175 -11.23 6.35 14.72
CA GLY A 175 -11.34 7.49 15.64
C GLY A 175 -10.19 7.60 16.65
N LYS A 176 -9.38 6.55 16.80
CA LYS A 176 -8.17 6.51 17.64
C LYS A 176 -6.88 6.49 16.84
N GLY A 177 -6.97 6.13 15.58
CA GLY A 177 -5.85 6.04 14.65
C GLY A 177 -6.28 5.37 13.35
N ILE A 178 -5.38 5.41 12.39
CA ILE A 178 -5.58 4.77 11.08
C ILE A 178 -4.96 3.37 11.11
N TYR A 179 -5.75 2.39 10.66
CA TYR A 179 -5.26 1.07 10.25
C TYR A 179 -5.16 1.05 8.74
N ILE A 180 -4.10 0.43 8.24
CA ILE A 180 -3.85 0.25 6.80
C ILE A 180 -3.96 -1.24 6.53
N ILE A 181 -4.81 -1.64 5.58
CA ILE A 181 -5.04 -3.03 5.20
C ILE A 181 -4.54 -3.27 3.77
N ASP A 182 -4.51 -4.53 3.37
CA ASP A 182 -4.12 -4.98 2.02
C ASP A 182 -2.65 -4.68 1.65
N TRP A 183 -1.75 -5.46 2.25
CA TRP A 183 -0.29 -5.31 2.15
C TRP A 183 0.33 -6.05 0.95
N GLU A 184 -0.45 -6.37 -0.08
CA GLU A 184 0.02 -7.23 -1.19
C GLU A 184 1.10 -6.58 -2.06
N TYR A 185 1.13 -5.23 -2.17
CA TYR A 185 2.19 -4.47 -2.85
C TYR A 185 3.31 -4.02 -1.91
N SER A 186 3.20 -4.29 -0.61
CA SER A 186 4.16 -3.77 0.37
C SER A 186 5.59 -4.25 0.12
N GLY A 187 6.55 -3.38 0.38
CA GLY A 187 7.96 -3.66 0.14
C GLY A 187 8.86 -2.51 0.60
N MET A 188 10.16 -2.70 0.50
CA MET A 188 11.12 -1.63 0.73
C MET A 188 11.07 -0.65 -0.44
N ASN A 189 10.80 0.63 -0.15
CA ASN A 189 10.70 1.69 -1.16
C ASN A 189 11.12 3.04 -0.60
N ASP A 190 11.22 4.04 -1.47
CA ASP A 190 11.28 5.46 -1.13
C ASP A 190 9.97 5.87 -0.44
N PRO A 191 10.01 6.41 0.79
CA PRO A 191 8.80 6.78 1.51
C PRO A 191 7.92 7.82 0.80
N MET A 192 8.52 8.61 -0.10
CA MET A 192 7.78 9.62 -0.85
C MET A 192 6.83 9.02 -1.89
N TRP A 193 7.02 7.73 -2.26
CA TRP A 193 6.05 6.99 -3.06
C TRP A 193 4.70 6.89 -2.34
N ASP A 194 4.68 6.37 -1.10
CA ASP A 194 3.42 6.25 -0.33
C ASP A 194 2.73 7.60 -0.14
N LEU A 195 3.50 8.68 0.10
CA LEU A 195 2.93 10.02 0.25
C LEU A 195 2.37 10.57 -1.07
N GLY A 196 3.08 10.35 -2.17
CA GLY A 196 2.64 10.78 -3.51
C GLY A 196 1.41 10.03 -3.97
N ASP A 197 1.40 8.73 -3.79
CA ASP A 197 0.28 7.86 -4.13
C ASP A 197 -0.96 8.20 -3.30
N LEU A 198 -0.83 8.30 -1.97
CA LEU A 198 -1.92 8.75 -1.08
C LEU A 198 -2.49 10.11 -1.53
N SER A 199 -1.63 11.05 -1.90
CA SER A 199 -2.06 12.38 -2.33
C SER A 199 -2.91 12.32 -3.60
N VAL A 200 -2.52 11.50 -4.58
CA VAL A 200 -3.28 11.30 -5.82
C VAL A 200 -4.60 10.59 -5.54
N GLU A 201 -4.55 9.49 -4.80
CA GLU A 201 -5.70 8.65 -4.50
C GLU A 201 -6.72 9.37 -3.61
N GLY A 202 -6.24 10.17 -2.67
CA GLY A 202 -7.07 10.98 -1.80
C GLY A 202 -7.56 12.29 -2.43
N GLY A 203 -7.10 12.63 -3.66
CA GLY A 203 -7.46 13.87 -4.33
C GLY A 203 -6.94 15.12 -3.61
N PHE A 204 -5.74 15.07 -3.02
CA PHE A 204 -5.22 16.15 -2.18
C PHE A 204 -4.86 17.39 -2.98
N GLY A 205 -5.31 18.54 -2.48
CA GLY A 205 -4.83 19.85 -2.88
C GLY A 205 -3.56 20.26 -2.09
N PRO A 206 -3.00 21.46 -2.41
CA PRO A 206 -1.76 21.94 -1.81
C PRO A 206 -1.79 22.02 -0.26
N GLU A 207 -2.92 22.41 0.32
CA GLU A 207 -3.08 22.51 1.78
C GLU A 207 -3.04 21.14 2.46
N GLN A 208 -3.65 20.13 1.84
CA GLN A 208 -3.66 18.75 2.34
C GLN A 208 -2.28 18.11 2.18
N ASP A 209 -1.61 18.35 1.06
CA ASP A 209 -0.21 17.93 0.85
C ASP A 209 0.70 18.55 1.92
N GLN A 210 0.52 19.84 2.22
CA GLN A 210 1.28 20.51 3.27
C GLN A 210 1.02 19.87 4.64
N ALA A 211 -0.24 19.70 5.03
CA ALA A 211 -0.61 19.09 6.32
C ALA A 211 -0.07 17.66 6.46
N MET A 212 -0.11 16.87 5.38
CA MET A 212 0.46 15.54 5.30
C MET A 212 1.99 15.57 5.50
N MET A 213 2.69 16.39 4.74
CA MET A 213 4.15 16.48 4.76
C MET A 213 4.69 17.01 6.09
N GLU A 214 4.11 18.07 6.63
CA GLU A 214 4.49 18.64 7.93
C GLU A 214 4.29 17.61 9.05
N THR A 215 3.19 16.87 9.03
CA THR A 215 2.92 15.81 10.01
C THR A 215 3.89 14.65 9.86
N TYR A 216 4.16 14.24 8.62
CA TYR A 216 5.06 13.13 8.33
C TYR A 216 6.49 13.42 8.79
N TYR A 217 7.02 14.60 8.50
CA TYR A 217 8.37 15.00 8.92
C TYR A 217 8.44 15.52 10.34
N GLY A 218 7.30 15.91 10.94
CA GLY A 218 7.23 16.43 12.31
C GLY A 218 7.77 17.84 12.44
N GLY A 219 7.68 18.65 11.38
CA GLY A 219 8.11 20.05 11.34
C GLY A 219 8.71 20.46 10.00
N PRO A 220 9.48 21.55 9.98
CA PRO A 220 10.11 22.06 8.75
C PRO A 220 10.96 21.01 8.06
N HIS A 221 10.85 20.94 6.76
CA HIS A 221 11.59 19.99 5.90
C HIS A 221 12.04 20.70 4.61
N PRO A 222 13.06 20.16 3.90
CA PRO A 222 13.57 20.76 2.68
C PRO A 222 12.50 20.88 1.60
N ALA A 223 12.46 22.02 0.90
CA ALA A 223 11.48 22.28 -0.18
C ALA A 223 11.58 21.24 -1.32
N VAL A 224 12.76 20.68 -1.58
CA VAL A 224 12.95 19.63 -2.59
C VAL A 224 12.11 18.38 -2.36
N LEU A 225 11.64 18.15 -1.13
CA LEU A 225 10.72 17.03 -0.84
C LEU A 225 9.33 17.24 -1.46
N TYR A 226 8.89 18.49 -1.63
CA TYR A 226 7.67 18.76 -2.41
C TYR A 226 7.88 18.50 -3.90
N SER A 227 9.05 18.82 -4.44
CA SER A 227 9.40 18.46 -5.82
C SER A 227 9.39 16.93 -6.00
N ARG A 228 9.96 16.21 -5.03
CA ARG A 228 9.96 14.74 -5.04
C ARG A 228 8.55 14.17 -4.91
N LEU A 229 7.71 14.75 -4.06
CA LEU A 229 6.28 14.41 -3.95
C LEU A 229 5.57 14.57 -5.29
N ALA A 230 5.76 15.73 -5.96
CA ALA A 230 5.15 16.01 -7.26
C ALA A 230 5.57 14.99 -8.32
N LEU A 231 6.84 14.61 -8.39
CA LEU A 231 7.31 13.58 -9.32
C LEU A 231 6.68 12.21 -9.02
N TYR A 232 6.52 11.82 -7.76
CA TYR A 232 5.86 10.56 -7.43
C TYR A 232 4.35 10.58 -7.67
N LYS A 233 3.68 11.73 -7.53
CA LYS A 233 2.26 11.89 -7.94
C LYS A 233 2.09 11.59 -9.43
N ILE A 234 2.98 12.10 -10.28
CA ILE A 234 2.98 11.83 -11.72
C ILE A 234 3.21 10.33 -11.99
N MET A 235 4.17 9.72 -11.29
CA MET A 235 4.47 8.30 -11.46
C MET A 235 3.36 7.39 -10.95
N SER A 236 2.65 7.77 -9.90
CA SER A 236 1.45 7.07 -9.43
C SER A 236 0.37 7.03 -10.51
N ASP A 237 0.09 8.17 -11.14
CA ASP A 237 -0.89 8.21 -12.23
C ASP A 237 -0.49 7.32 -13.42
N LEU A 238 0.78 7.32 -13.81
CA LEU A 238 1.25 6.45 -14.88
C LEU A 238 1.18 4.97 -14.50
N HIS A 239 1.64 4.62 -13.29
CA HIS A 239 1.65 3.25 -12.77
C HIS A 239 0.24 2.64 -12.75
N TRP A 240 -0.70 3.32 -12.09
CA TRP A 240 -2.05 2.81 -11.93
C TRP A 240 -2.88 2.89 -13.23
N SER A 241 -2.54 3.78 -14.16
CA SER A 241 -3.16 3.77 -15.50
C SER A 241 -2.81 2.48 -16.25
N LEU A 242 -1.55 2.07 -16.23
CA LEU A 242 -1.10 0.83 -16.88
C LEU A 242 -1.66 -0.42 -16.20
N TRP A 243 -1.67 -0.44 -14.86
CA TRP A 243 -2.33 -1.50 -14.10
C TRP A 243 -3.81 -1.64 -14.50
N ALA A 244 -4.53 -0.54 -14.59
CA ALA A 244 -5.95 -0.55 -14.97
C ALA A 244 -6.15 -1.03 -16.42
N MET A 245 -5.23 -0.70 -17.35
CA MET A 245 -5.26 -1.25 -18.70
C MET A 245 -5.09 -2.78 -18.68
N VAL A 246 -4.24 -3.33 -17.82
CA VAL A 246 -4.09 -4.78 -17.63
C VAL A 246 -5.39 -5.38 -17.06
N GLN A 247 -6.01 -4.74 -16.04
CA GLN A 247 -7.29 -5.21 -15.48
C GLN A 247 -8.41 -5.22 -16.54
N HIS A 248 -8.48 -4.17 -17.35
CA HIS A 248 -9.43 -4.10 -18.47
C HIS A 248 -9.20 -5.21 -19.49
N ALA A 249 -7.94 -5.44 -19.89
CA ALA A 249 -7.58 -6.48 -20.83
C ALA A 249 -7.90 -7.90 -20.32
N ASN A 250 -7.80 -8.12 -19.02
CA ASN A 250 -8.16 -9.37 -18.35
C ASN A 250 -9.68 -9.52 -18.12
N GLY A 251 -10.49 -8.53 -18.49
CA GLY A 251 -11.95 -8.55 -18.32
C GLY A 251 -12.41 -8.51 -16.87
N ASN A 252 -11.64 -7.88 -15.97
CA ASN A 252 -12.02 -7.72 -14.57
C ASN A 252 -13.28 -6.85 -14.48
N PRO A 253 -14.42 -7.36 -13.92
CA PRO A 253 -15.68 -6.64 -13.87
C PRO A 253 -15.83 -5.72 -12.64
N ALA A 254 -14.80 -5.57 -11.82
CA ALA A 254 -14.92 -4.90 -10.52
C ALA A 254 -15.10 -3.38 -10.65
N ASP A 255 -14.62 -2.78 -11.76
CA ASP A 255 -14.72 -1.35 -12.04
C ASP A 255 -14.65 -1.06 -13.55
N ASP A 256 -14.94 0.19 -13.96
CA ASP A 256 -14.67 0.67 -15.29
C ASP A 256 -13.19 1.06 -15.45
N PHE A 257 -12.34 0.05 -15.50
CA PHE A 257 -10.89 0.21 -15.62
C PHE A 257 -10.45 0.97 -16.86
N ARG A 258 -11.26 1.00 -17.92
CA ARG A 258 -10.95 1.78 -19.11
C ARG A 258 -11.05 3.28 -18.85
N THR A 259 -12.14 3.73 -18.25
CA THR A 259 -12.34 5.12 -17.86
C THR A 259 -11.33 5.55 -16.81
N TYR A 260 -11.09 4.69 -15.82
CA TYR A 260 -10.07 4.92 -14.79
C TYR A 260 -8.67 5.12 -15.39
N ALA A 261 -8.23 4.22 -16.27
CA ALA A 261 -6.92 4.32 -16.93
C ALA A 261 -6.78 5.62 -17.74
N ALA A 262 -7.80 5.96 -18.54
CA ALA A 262 -7.79 7.14 -19.38
C ALA A 262 -7.69 8.43 -18.54
N ALA A 263 -8.45 8.56 -17.47
CA ALA A 263 -8.43 9.74 -16.60
C ALA A 263 -7.06 9.97 -15.96
N ARG A 264 -6.40 8.88 -15.51
CA ARG A 264 -5.06 8.94 -14.91
C ARG A 264 -4.00 9.31 -15.94
N LEU A 265 -4.07 8.71 -17.12
CA LEU A 265 -3.12 8.98 -18.18
C LEU A 265 -3.19 10.45 -18.64
N GLU A 266 -4.40 11.02 -18.73
CA GLU A 266 -4.59 12.44 -19.05
C GLU A 266 -4.03 13.37 -17.95
N ARG A 267 -4.19 13.03 -16.66
CA ARG A 267 -3.55 13.80 -15.58
C ARG A 267 -2.04 13.73 -15.65
N CYS A 268 -1.48 12.51 -15.82
CA CYS A 268 -0.06 12.31 -15.98
C CYS A 268 0.50 13.16 -17.12
N LYS A 269 -0.14 13.13 -18.29
CA LYS A 269 0.20 13.92 -19.47
C LYS A 269 0.15 15.42 -19.22
N ALA A 270 -0.93 15.91 -18.61
CA ALA A 270 -1.07 17.33 -18.27
C ALA A 270 0.04 17.79 -17.34
N GLN A 271 0.38 17.00 -16.32
CA GLN A 271 1.44 17.33 -15.37
C GLN A 271 2.83 17.29 -16.03
N MET A 272 3.15 16.27 -16.84
CA MET A 272 4.42 16.20 -17.57
C MET A 272 4.57 17.29 -18.63
N GLY A 273 3.46 17.78 -19.19
CA GLY A 273 3.44 18.93 -20.14
C GLY A 273 3.53 20.29 -19.47
N SER A 274 3.50 20.37 -18.15
CA SER A 274 3.54 21.65 -17.42
C SER A 274 4.95 22.22 -17.30
N ALA A 275 5.05 23.55 -17.12
CA ALA A 275 6.33 24.21 -16.86
C ALA A 275 6.94 23.81 -15.50
N GLU A 276 6.09 23.37 -14.56
CA GLU A 276 6.46 22.87 -13.24
C GLU A 276 7.30 21.61 -13.35
N PHE A 277 6.94 20.69 -14.24
CA PHE A 277 7.61 19.40 -14.38
C PHE A 277 9.14 19.53 -14.59
N GLY A 278 9.56 20.44 -15.47
CA GLY A 278 10.98 20.70 -15.69
C GLY A 278 11.69 21.26 -14.44
N ARG A 279 10.99 22.10 -13.67
CA ARG A 279 11.52 22.65 -12.41
C ARG A 279 11.68 21.58 -11.34
N GLU A 280 10.68 20.69 -11.19
CA GLU A 280 10.70 19.59 -10.23
C GLU A 280 11.82 18.59 -10.55
N LEU A 281 11.99 18.24 -11.82
CA LEU A 281 13.10 17.39 -12.28
C LEU A 281 14.47 18.01 -11.92
N ALA A 282 14.65 19.32 -12.21
CA ALA A 282 15.90 20.00 -11.92
C ALA A 282 16.17 20.08 -10.40
N ALA A 283 15.13 20.39 -9.60
CA ALA A 283 15.26 20.51 -8.16
C ALA A 283 15.70 19.17 -7.52
N VAL A 284 15.10 18.06 -7.95
CA VAL A 284 15.46 16.72 -7.44
C VAL A 284 16.80 16.26 -7.97
N GLY A 285 17.08 16.38 -9.27
CA GLY A 285 18.29 15.88 -9.91
C GLY A 285 19.57 16.63 -9.52
N THR A 286 19.48 17.90 -9.08
CA THR A 286 20.63 18.71 -8.63
C THR A 286 20.82 18.69 -7.10
N SER A 287 19.88 18.11 -6.36
CA SER A 287 19.95 18.01 -4.90
C SER A 287 21.03 16.98 -4.51
N ALA A 288 22.29 17.41 -4.51
CA ALA A 288 23.36 16.61 -3.94
C ALA A 288 23.02 16.32 -2.47
N THR A 289 22.65 15.06 -2.20
CA THR A 289 22.47 14.48 -0.86
C THR A 289 21.99 15.46 0.21
N SER A 290 20.72 15.89 0.12
CA SER A 290 20.08 16.51 1.29
C SER A 290 20.13 15.51 2.43
N PRO A 291 20.65 15.89 3.62
CA PRO A 291 20.68 14.96 4.73
C PRO A 291 19.24 14.53 5.01
N VAL A 292 19.01 13.22 4.93
CA VAL A 292 17.75 12.60 5.35
C VAL A 292 17.35 13.23 6.68
N PRO A 293 16.14 13.80 6.81
CA PRO A 293 15.72 14.35 8.09
C PRO A 293 15.93 13.31 9.16
N ARG A 294 16.51 13.68 10.30
CA ARG A 294 16.80 12.78 11.45
C ARG A 294 15.58 12.01 11.99
N ALA A 295 14.39 12.20 11.41
CA ALA A 295 13.17 11.47 11.69
C ALA A 295 13.31 9.94 11.52
N PHE A 296 14.25 9.48 10.71
CA PHE A 296 14.54 8.06 10.46
C PHE A 296 15.77 7.52 11.22
N SER A 297 16.31 8.26 12.19
CA SER A 297 17.32 7.68 13.06
C SER A 297 16.68 6.66 14.00
N PRO A 298 17.03 5.36 13.93
CA PRO A 298 16.38 4.29 14.70
C PRO A 298 16.48 4.44 16.23
N ARG A 299 17.25 5.40 16.73
CA ARG A 299 17.60 5.53 18.15
C ARG A 299 16.65 6.38 19.00
N ARG A 300 15.56 6.96 18.44
CA ARG A 300 14.63 7.81 19.24
C ARG A 300 13.16 7.42 19.18
N ALA A 301 12.75 6.39 18.46
CA ALA A 301 11.34 6.05 18.24
C ALA A 301 10.75 5.03 19.22
N TYR A 302 11.52 4.42 20.13
CA TYR A 302 10.98 3.40 21.02
C TYR A 302 11.61 3.47 22.42
N ARG A 303 11.12 4.40 23.26
CA ARG A 303 10.94 4.11 24.69
C ARG A 303 9.49 3.68 24.83
N SER A 304 9.27 2.39 24.89
CA SER A 304 7.97 1.77 25.08
C SER A 304 7.44 2.08 26.47
N ASP A 305 6.14 2.36 26.55
CA ASP A 305 5.36 2.31 27.80
C ASP A 305 5.26 0.89 28.40
N SER A 306 6.08 -0.06 27.95
CA SER A 306 6.11 -1.47 28.40
C SER A 306 6.87 -1.69 29.71
N GLU A 307 7.51 -0.68 30.29
CA GLU A 307 8.16 -0.83 31.61
C GLU A 307 7.22 -0.63 32.82
N ARG A 308 5.92 -0.46 32.62
CA ARG A 308 4.95 -0.24 33.72
C ARG A 308 3.98 -1.38 33.98
N ARG A 309 4.19 -2.59 33.49
CA ARG A 309 3.39 -3.74 33.97
C ARG A 309 4.28 -4.94 34.20
N ALA A 310 4.52 -5.21 35.50
CA ALA A 310 5.15 -6.42 35.97
C ALA A 310 4.36 -7.66 35.53
N SER A 311 5.06 -8.65 35.05
CA SER A 311 4.56 -9.93 34.59
C SER A 311 3.94 -10.75 35.73
N PRO A 312 2.86 -11.50 35.51
CA PRO A 312 2.65 -12.74 36.22
C PRO A 312 3.24 -13.91 35.41
N HIS A 313 4.06 -14.70 36.08
CA HIS A 313 4.55 -16.00 35.61
C HIS A 313 3.38 -16.91 35.23
N ILE A 314 3.39 -17.46 34.01
CA ILE A 314 2.60 -18.62 33.64
C ILE A 314 3.54 -19.69 33.14
N SER A 315 3.46 -20.83 33.85
CA SER A 315 4.23 -22.05 33.65
C SER A 315 3.94 -22.72 32.31
N SER A 316 5.01 -23.21 31.69
CA SER A 316 5.01 -24.04 30.48
C SER A 316 4.29 -25.38 30.72
N GLY A 317 3.12 -25.53 30.12
CA GLY A 317 2.45 -26.85 29.97
C GLY A 317 2.54 -27.27 28.51
N ASN A 318 3.27 -28.37 28.27
CA ASN A 318 3.33 -29.08 26.99
C ASN A 318 1.96 -29.67 26.63
N VAL A 319 1.36 -29.25 25.53
CA VAL A 319 0.22 -29.92 24.91
C VAL A 319 0.69 -30.53 23.59
N GLN A 320 0.83 -31.85 23.58
CA GLN A 320 0.99 -32.66 22.37
C GLN A 320 -0.36 -32.73 21.63
N LEU A 321 -0.44 -32.23 20.43
CA LEU A 321 -1.55 -32.46 19.52
C LEU A 321 -1.25 -33.68 18.65
N SER A 322 -1.99 -34.77 18.88
CA SER A 322 -2.03 -35.94 18.01
C SER A 322 -2.97 -35.66 16.83
N ALA A 323 -2.43 -35.71 15.64
CA ALA A 323 -3.21 -35.63 14.39
C ALA A 323 -3.71 -37.05 14.04
N SER A 324 -5.02 -37.21 13.97
CA SER A 324 -5.66 -38.35 13.32
C SER A 324 -6.25 -37.91 11.99
N PRO A 325 -6.09 -38.64 10.88
CA PRO A 325 -6.61 -38.26 9.59
C PRO A 325 -8.13 -38.51 9.46
N LEU A 326 -8.84 -37.56 8.89
CA LEU A 326 -10.25 -37.69 8.52
C LEU A 326 -10.39 -38.59 7.26
N PRO A 327 -11.45 -39.42 7.17
CA PRO A 327 -11.69 -40.29 6.01
C PRO A 327 -12.24 -39.51 4.81
N LEU A 328 -11.78 -39.88 3.60
CA LEU A 328 -12.26 -39.40 2.30
C LEU A 328 -13.69 -39.88 2.02
N PRO A 329 -14.52 -39.06 1.35
CA PRO A 329 -15.84 -39.50 0.88
C PRO A 329 -15.72 -40.42 -0.35
N PRO A 330 -16.69 -41.35 -0.59
CA PRO A 330 -16.61 -42.30 -1.67
C PRO A 330 -16.84 -41.64 -3.04
N ALA A 331 -16.13 -42.17 -4.04
CA ALA A 331 -16.24 -41.80 -5.43
C ALA A 331 -17.67 -42.11 -5.96
N ALA A 332 -18.28 -41.14 -6.62
CA ALA A 332 -19.49 -41.35 -7.42
C ALA A 332 -19.12 -41.95 -8.76
N SER A 333 -19.67 -43.12 -9.03
CA SER A 333 -19.60 -43.83 -10.30
C SER A 333 -20.68 -43.35 -11.27
N ALA A 334 -20.30 -43.31 -12.56
CA ALA A 334 -21.01 -43.15 -13.81
C ALA A 334 -21.13 -41.73 -14.37
#